data_e7e6a6bc3855ede07bf111db3b366d1d
#
_entry.id   e7e6a6bc3855ede07bf111db3b366d1d
#
_cell.length_a   1.000
_cell.length_b   1.000
_cell.length_c   1.000
_cell.angle_alpha   90.00
_cell.angle_beta   90.00
_cell.angle_gamma   90.00
#
_symmetry.space_group_name_H-M   'P 1'
#
loop_
_entity.id
_entity.type
_entity.pdbx_description
1 polymer ?
#
loop_
_entity_poly.entity_id
_entity_poly.type
_entity_poly.pdbx_seq_one_letter_code
_entity_poly.pdbx_strand_id
1 'polypeptide(L)'
;MAKIRLIPQTREFYTLFDRAAQNLVVTAQLLLDLLEHYPDRRDLVDEIKEHEHEGDAVTHEIVQLVNKTFVTPIDGEDIYDLATALDDVCDFMDQVADELNLYGVDEVPPEAIEQAGVVVKAVSKLADAIGCLDGLKDVSGTLVDIHTLEDEGDRIVRGATARLFRDGHDPLVVIKWKDIHEDLEQAVDSCERSAHVLESIYLKNR
;
A
#
# COMPACT_ATOMS: atom_id res chain seq x y z
N MET A 1 -10.75 -20.73 -39.69
CA MET A 1 -11.15 -21.09 -38.31
C MET A 1 -10.14 -20.49 -37.35
N ALA A 2 -10.52 -19.42 -36.67
CA ALA A 2 -9.67 -18.80 -35.66
C ALA A 2 -9.58 -19.74 -34.45
N LYS A 3 -8.38 -20.20 -34.11
CA LYS A 3 -8.14 -20.89 -32.84
C LYS A 3 -8.35 -19.88 -31.70
N ILE A 4 -9.46 -19.99 -30.99
CA ILE A 4 -9.66 -19.32 -29.72
C ILE A 4 -8.53 -19.82 -28.80
N ARG A 5 -7.56 -18.97 -28.50
CA ARG A 5 -6.55 -19.21 -27.46
C ARG A 5 -7.26 -19.08 -26.11
N LEU A 6 -7.63 -20.18 -25.51
CA LEU A 6 -8.34 -20.27 -24.21
C LEU A 6 -7.42 -20.22 -22.98
N ILE A 7 -6.12 -19.97 -23.15
CA ILE A 7 -5.14 -20.00 -22.04
C ILE A 7 -3.98 -19.02 -22.29
N PRO A 8 -4.16 -17.71 -22.22
CA PRO A 8 -3.13 -16.81 -21.71
C PRO A 8 -3.62 -15.70 -20.74
N GLN A 9 -4.91 -15.38 -20.73
CA GLN A 9 -5.45 -14.27 -19.94
C GLN A 9 -5.38 -14.49 -18.43
N THR A 10 -5.49 -15.72 -17.96
CA THR A 10 -5.39 -16.04 -16.52
C THR A 10 -4.05 -15.63 -15.93
N ARG A 11 -2.95 -15.86 -16.66
CA ARG A 11 -1.60 -15.49 -16.24
C ARG A 11 -1.35 -13.98 -16.24
N GLU A 12 -2.06 -13.25 -17.09
CA GLU A 12 -1.93 -11.80 -17.22
C GLU A 12 -2.41 -11.09 -15.95
N PHE A 13 -3.52 -11.55 -15.32
CA PHE A 13 -3.98 -11.02 -14.03
C PHE A 13 -2.92 -11.16 -12.94
N TYR A 14 -2.35 -12.35 -12.78
CA TYR A 14 -1.31 -12.57 -11.76
C TYR A 14 -0.06 -11.73 -12.02
N THR A 15 0.35 -11.56 -13.29
CA THR A 15 1.47 -10.71 -13.66
C THR A 15 1.22 -9.23 -13.32
N LEU A 16 -0.01 -8.75 -13.50
CA LEU A 16 -0.38 -7.38 -13.15
C LEU A 16 -0.41 -7.19 -11.61
N PHE A 17 -0.92 -8.15 -10.86
CA PHE A 17 -0.87 -8.09 -9.40
C PHE A 17 0.56 -8.15 -8.86
N ASP A 18 1.43 -8.98 -9.44
CA ASP A 18 2.85 -9.02 -9.08
C ASP A 18 3.52 -7.67 -9.37
N ARG A 19 3.18 -7.03 -10.50
CA ARG A 19 3.69 -5.70 -10.86
C ARG A 19 3.20 -4.64 -9.88
N ALA A 20 1.92 -4.65 -9.49
CA ALA A 20 1.37 -3.76 -8.47
C ALA A 20 2.11 -3.94 -7.14
N ALA A 21 2.27 -5.18 -6.68
CA ALA A 21 2.98 -5.48 -5.43
C ALA A 21 4.44 -5.01 -5.42
N GLN A 22 5.15 -5.19 -6.53
CA GLN A 22 6.53 -4.71 -6.67
C GLN A 22 6.61 -3.18 -6.66
N ASN A 23 5.67 -2.50 -7.31
CA ASN A 23 5.57 -1.04 -7.27
C ASN A 23 5.38 -0.55 -5.83
N LEU A 24 4.47 -1.14 -5.07
CA LEU A 24 4.26 -0.81 -3.65
C LEU A 24 5.53 -0.98 -2.81
N VAL A 25 6.29 -2.06 -3.02
CA VAL A 25 7.55 -2.30 -2.27
C VAL A 25 8.56 -1.19 -2.55
N VAL A 26 8.69 -0.75 -3.80
CA VAL A 26 9.59 0.34 -4.17
C VAL A 26 9.12 1.65 -3.53
N THR A 27 7.84 1.98 -3.67
CA THR A 27 7.24 3.20 -3.12
C THR A 27 7.41 3.28 -1.59
N ALA A 28 7.16 2.19 -0.87
CA ALA A 28 7.35 2.16 0.58
C ALA A 28 8.81 2.40 0.99
N GLN A 29 9.77 1.87 0.23
CA GLN A 29 11.19 2.07 0.50
C GLN A 29 11.62 3.52 0.20
N LEU A 30 11.11 4.12 -0.87
CA LEU A 30 11.34 5.54 -1.21
C LEU A 30 10.75 6.46 -0.12
N LEU A 31 9.55 6.14 0.38
CA LEU A 31 8.94 6.90 1.46
C LEU A 31 9.77 6.86 2.74
N LEU A 32 10.26 5.68 3.13
CA LEU A 32 11.15 5.56 4.28
C LEU A 32 12.44 6.36 4.09
N ASP A 33 13.09 6.27 2.92
CA ASP A 33 14.32 7.02 2.60
C ASP A 33 14.06 8.54 2.60
N LEU A 34 12.90 8.97 2.09
CA LEU A 34 12.47 10.37 2.13
C LEU A 34 12.37 10.87 3.58
N LEU A 35 11.67 10.14 4.46
CA LEU A 35 11.48 10.55 5.85
C LEU A 35 12.77 10.52 6.67
N GLU A 36 13.64 9.53 6.43
CA GLU A 36 14.95 9.42 7.12
C GLU A 36 15.93 10.54 6.75
N HIS A 37 15.83 11.08 5.53
CA HIS A 37 16.79 12.04 4.97
C HIS A 37 16.16 13.39 4.61
N TYR A 38 14.95 13.66 5.09
CA TYR A 38 14.29 14.96 4.87
C TYR A 38 15.00 16.07 5.63
N PRO A 39 15.24 17.27 5.06
CA PRO A 39 14.75 17.73 3.73
C PRO A 39 15.73 17.46 2.58
N ASP A 40 16.85 16.77 2.80
CA ASP A 40 17.93 16.62 1.81
C ASP A 40 17.50 15.79 0.58
N ARG A 41 16.53 14.88 0.77
CA ARG A 41 15.99 13.99 -0.27
C ARG A 41 14.58 14.37 -0.73
N ARG A 42 14.28 15.66 -0.79
CA ARG A 42 12.98 16.14 -1.35
C ARG A 42 12.72 15.75 -2.80
N ASP A 43 13.76 15.39 -3.54
CA ASP A 43 13.69 14.82 -4.88
C ASP A 43 12.85 13.53 -4.94
N LEU A 44 12.81 12.76 -3.84
CA LEU A 44 12.03 11.52 -3.77
C LEU A 44 10.50 11.73 -3.81
N VAL A 45 10.00 12.92 -3.50
CA VAL A 45 8.56 13.21 -3.61
C VAL A 45 8.08 13.04 -5.05
N ASP A 46 8.82 13.58 -6.02
CA ASP A 46 8.48 13.44 -7.44
C ASP A 46 8.59 11.96 -7.89
N GLU A 47 9.59 11.22 -7.39
CA GLU A 47 9.78 9.80 -7.70
C GLU A 47 8.64 8.94 -7.12
N ILE A 48 8.19 9.21 -5.89
CA ILE A 48 7.03 8.55 -5.28
C ILE A 48 5.77 8.84 -6.12
N LYS A 49 5.58 10.06 -6.58
CA LYS A 49 4.46 10.43 -7.46
C LYS A 49 4.49 9.70 -8.80
N GLU A 50 5.68 9.46 -9.38
CA GLU A 50 5.80 8.64 -10.59
C GLU A 50 5.37 7.19 -10.33
N HIS A 51 5.68 6.65 -9.16
CA HIS A 51 5.26 5.31 -8.76
C HIS A 51 3.76 5.20 -8.47
N GLU A 52 3.11 6.24 -7.91
CA GLU A 52 1.65 6.29 -7.77
C GLU A 52 0.98 6.28 -9.16
N HIS A 53 1.44 7.11 -10.10
CA HIS A 53 0.92 7.07 -11.48
C HIS A 53 1.14 5.71 -12.16
N GLU A 54 2.23 5.00 -11.85
CA GLU A 54 2.43 3.62 -12.34
C GLU A 54 1.43 2.65 -11.69
N GLY A 55 1.14 2.77 -10.39
CA GLY A 55 0.11 2.02 -9.65
C GLY A 55 -1.26 2.19 -10.28
N ASP A 56 -1.70 3.44 -10.46
CA ASP A 56 -2.91 3.83 -11.18
C ASP A 56 -3.05 3.17 -12.54
N ALA A 57 -1.96 3.21 -13.32
CA ALA A 57 -1.95 2.59 -14.64
C ALA A 57 -2.14 1.07 -14.57
N VAL A 58 -1.51 0.39 -13.61
CA VAL A 58 -1.67 -1.05 -13.39
C VAL A 58 -3.09 -1.39 -12.96
N THR A 59 -3.65 -0.64 -12.01
CA THR A 59 -5.03 -0.80 -11.54
C THR A 59 -6.00 -0.64 -12.70
N HIS A 60 -5.81 0.37 -13.54
CA HIS A 60 -6.61 0.57 -14.74
C HIS A 60 -6.48 -0.58 -15.75
N GLU A 61 -5.26 -1.11 -15.97
CA GLU A 61 -5.02 -2.29 -16.82
C GLU A 61 -5.77 -3.51 -16.29
N ILE A 62 -5.76 -3.77 -14.97
CA ILE A 62 -6.49 -4.87 -14.31
C ILE A 62 -8.00 -4.72 -14.56
N VAL A 63 -8.57 -3.56 -14.29
CA VAL A 63 -10.00 -3.28 -14.50
C VAL A 63 -10.40 -3.44 -15.95
N GLN A 64 -9.59 -2.96 -16.89
CA GLN A 64 -9.84 -3.17 -18.33
C GLN A 64 -9.77 -4.65 -18.72
N LEU A 65 -8.86 -5.42 -18.13
CA LEU A 65 -8.73 -6.85 -18.40
C LEU A 65 -9.95 -7.62 -17.90
N VAL A 66 -10.46 -7.30 -16.69
CA VAL A 66 -11.72 -7.86 -16.16
C VAL A 66 -12.87 -7.61 -17.16
N ASN A 67 -13.04 -6.38 -17.61
CA ASN A 67 -14.13 -5.99 -18.51
C ASN A 67 -14.06 -6.66 -19.90
N LYS A 68 -12.86 -7.07 -20.35
CA LYS A 68 -12.65 -7.73 -21.65
C LYS A 68 -12.67 -9.25 -21.55
N THR A 69 -12.59 -9.83 -20.34
CA THR A 69 -12.43 -11.26 -20.12
C THR A 69 -13.77 -11.89 -19.75
N PHE A 70 -14.23 -12.84 -20.58
CA PHE A 70 -15.51 -13.52 -20.34
C PHE A 70 -15.47 -14.51 -19.15
N VAL A 71 -14.31 -15.11 -18.90
CA VAL A 71 -14.07 -16.03 -17.77
C VAL A 71 -12.75 -15.63 -17.10
N THR A 72 -12.83 -15.09 -15.90
CA THR A 72 -11.70 -14.70 -15.06
C THR A 72 -11.19 -15.86 -14.20
N PRO A 73 -9.91 -15.84 -13.76
CA PRO A 73 -9.34 -16.93 -12.94
C PRO A 73 -9.97 -17.04 -11.55
N ILE A 74 -10.43 -15.92 -11.01
CA ILE A 74 -11.15 -15.76 -9.73
C ILE A 74 -12.32 -14.81 -10.00
N ASP A 75 -13.21 -14.62 -9.02
CA ASP A 75 -14.35 -13.71 -9.17
C ASP A 75 -13.90 -12.31 -9.61
N GLY A 76 -14.58 -11.75 -10.61
CA GLY A 76 -14.25 -10.42 -11.13
C GLY A 76 -14.41 -9.29 -10.10
N GLU A 77 -15.34 -9.43 -9.17
CA GLU A 77 -15.53 -8.50 -8.05
C GLU A 77 -14.32 -8.57 -7.10
N ASP A 78 -13.84 -9.76 -6.76
CA ASP A 78 -12.65 -9.94 -5.93
C ASP A 78 -11.38 -9.38 -6.59
N ILE A 79 -11.26 -9.49 -7.93
CA ILE A 79 -10.15 -8.87 -8.70
C ILE A 79 -10.20 -7.35 -8.58
N TYR A 80 -11.40 -6.77 -8.75
CA TYR A 80 -11.59 -5.32 -8.65
C TYR A 80 -11.29 -4.81 -7.23
N ASP A 81 -11.81 -5.49 -6.21
CA ASP A 81 -11.61 -5.13 -4.81
C ASP A 81 -10.13 -5.19 -4.41
N LEU A 82 -9.41 -6.24 -4.86
CA LEU A 82 -7.98 -6.35 -4.61
C LEU A 82 -7.19 -5.24 -5.31
N ALA A 83 -7.50 -4.96 -6.58
CA ALA A 83 -6.81 -3.90 -7.33
C ALA A 83 -6.99 -2.53 -6.67
N THR A 84 -8.23 -2.19 -6.25
CA THR A 84 -8.53 -0.93 -5.57
C THR A 84 -7.84 -0.86 -4.19
N ALA A 85 -7.84 -1.95 -3.43
CA ALA A 85 -7.20 -1.96 -2.12
C ALA A 85 -5.66 -1.79 -2.20
N LEU A 86 -5.03 -2.30 -3.26
CA LEU A 86 -3.60 -2.08 -3.52
C LEU A 86 -3.30 -0.64 -3.95
N ASP A 87 -4.18 -0.04 -4.73
CA ASP A 87 -4.13 1.35 -5.15
C ASP A 87 -4.17 2.27 -3.93
N ASP A 88 -5.12 2.07 -3.01
CA ASP A 88 -5.25 2.80 -1.75
C ASP A 88 -3.93 2.81 -0.94
N VAL A 89 -3.15 1.71 -0.95
CA VAL A 89 -1.85 1.67 -0.26
C VAL A 89 -0.86 2.63 -0.90
N CYS A 90 -0.82 2.70 -2.24
CA CYS A 90 0.06 3.60 -2.98
C CYS A 90 -0.32 5.06 -2.76
N ASP A 91 -1.62 5.35 -2.82
CA ASP A 91 -2.19 6.68 -2.67
C ASP A 91 -1.83 7.30 -1.32
N PHE A 92 -1.98 6.55 -0.22
CA PHE A 92 -1.61 7.06 1.10
C PHE A 92 -0.10 7.29 1.25
N MET A 93 0.75 6.47 0.62
CA MET A 93 2.20 6.71 0.62
C MET A 93 2.57 7.97 -0.16
N ASP A 94 1.96 8.22 -1.32
CA ASP A 94 2.12 9.44 -2.11
C ASP A 94 1.59 10.65 -1.35
N GLN A 95 0.43 10.55 -0.71
CA GLN A 95 -0.16 11.63 0.07
C GLN A 95 0.77 12.08 1.20
N VAL A 96 1.37 11.15 1.95
CA VAL A 96 2.38 11.48 2.98
C VAL A 96 3.55 12.26 2.37
N ALA A 97 4.08 11.82 1.23
CA ALA A 97 5.20 12.49 0.56
C ALA A 97 4.84 13.91 0.10
N ASP A 98 3.65 14.08 -0.49
CA ASP A 98 3.16 15.41 -0.94
C ASP A 98 2.91 16.35 0.24
N GLU A 99 2.34 15.87 1.34
CA GLU A 99 2.05 16.67 2.54
C GLU A 99 3.30 17.25 3.20
N LEU A 100 4.44 16.57 3.18
CA LEU A 100 5.71 17.10 3.67
C LEU A 100 6.07 18.42 2.95
N ASN A 101 5.87 18.46 1.63
CA ASN A 101 6.10 19.67 0.84
C ASN A 101 4.97 20.70 0.99
N LEU A 102 3.72 20.27 0.89
CA LEU A 102 2.53 21.11 0.95
C LEU A 102 2.44 21.86 2.28
N TYR A 103 2.72 21.19 3.38
CA TYR A 103 2.69 21.78 4.72
C TYR A 103 3.97 22.54 5.07
N GLY A 104 5.02 22.43 4.26
CA GLY A 104 6.31 23.05 4.54
C GLY A 104 6.89 22.54 5.86
N VAL A 105 7.06 21.23 5.95
CA VAL A 105 7.68 20.58 7.11
C VAL A 105 9.17 20.88 7.12
N ASP A 106 9.72 21.22 8.29
CA ASP A 106 11.15 21.51 8.45
C ASP A 106 11.94 20.29 8.95
N GLU A 107 11.34 19.49 9.82
CA GLU A 107 11.99 18.34 10.49
C GLU A 107 10.99 17.20 10.66
N VAL A 108 11.44 15.97 10.42
CA VAL A 108 10.63 14.73 10.57
C VAL A 108 10.85 14.15 11.97
N PRO A 109 9.77 13.91 12.75
CA PRO A 109 9.88 13.31 14.06
C PRO A 109 10.23 11.81 13.95
N PRO A 110 10.97 11.25 14.93
CA PRO A 110 11.37 9.85 14.91
C PRO A 110 10.20 8.87 14.78
N GLU A 111 9.03 9.23 15.29
CA GLU A 111 7.82 8.41 15.23
C GLU A 111 7.28 8.24 13.81
N ALA A 112 7.41 9.24 12.96
CA ALA A 112 7.02 9.15 11.55
C ALA A 112 7.95 8.20 10.78
N ILE A 113 9.26 8.23 11.09
CA ILE A 113 10.23 7.28 10.54
C ILE A 113 9.92 5.85 11.03
N GLU A 114 9.58 5.68 12.31
CA GLU A 114 9.18 4.38 12.88
C GLU A 114 7.94 3.83 12.16
N GLN A 115 6.90 4.68 11.92
CA GLN A 115 5.70 4.30 11.16
C GLN A 115 6.03 3.90 9.72
N ALA A 116 6.84 4.68 9.00
CA ALA A 116 7.26 4.32 7.64
C ALA A 116 7.99 2.97 7.61
N GLY A 117 8.77 2.67 8.64
CA GLY A 117 9.37 1.34 8.82
C GLY A 117 8.33 0.22 8.98
N VAL A 118 7.19 0.50 9.61
CA VAL A 118 6.05 -0.44 9.69
C VAL A 118 5.39 -0.59 8.33
N VAL A 119 5.16 0.51 7.59
CA VAL A 119 4.63 0.48 6.20
C VAL A 119 5.48 -0.43 5.31
N VAL A 120 6.81 -0.27 5.33
CA VAL A 120 7.73 -1.12 4.54
C VAL A 120 7.56 -2.60 4.87
N LYS A 121 7.44 -2.96 6.15
CA LYS A 121 7.23 -4.34 6.58
C LYS A 121 5.87 -4.87 6.13
N ALA A 122 4.79 -4.10 6.30
CA ALA A 122 3.42 -4.47 5.91
C ALA A 122 3.31 -4.68 4.40
N VAL A 123 3.83 -3.75 3.61
CA VAL A 123 3.88 -3.86 2.14
C VAL A 123 4.69 -5.07 1.69
N SER A 124 5.84 -5.36 2.33
CA SER A 124 6.63 -6.57 2.01
C SER A 124 5.84 -7.85 2.27
N LYS A 125 5.10 -7.93 3.39
CA LYS A 125 4.23 -9.07 3.70
C LYS A 125 3.07 -9.19 2.73
N LEU A 126 2.47 -8.07 2.34
CA LEU A 126 1.41 -8.03 1.34
C LEU A 126 1.91 -8.54 -0.03
N ALA A 127 3.11 -8.14 -0.46
CA ALA A 127 3.73 -8.62 -1.68
C ALA A 127 3.97 -10.15 -1.65
N ASP A 128 4.43 -10.69 -0.51
CA ASP A 128 4.56 -12.14 -0.30
C ASP A 128 3.21 -12.86 -0.46
N ALA A 129 2.12 -12.29 0.09
CA ALA A 129 0.77 -12.84 -0.02
C ALA A 129 0.25 -12.81 -1.46
N ILE A 130 0.49 -11.71 -2.20
CA ILE A 130 0.12 -11.58 -3.62
C ILE A 130 0.84 -12.63 -4.46
N GLY A 131 2.12 -12.90 -4.21
CA GLY A 131 2.87 -13.97 -4.87
C GLY A 131 2.30 -15.39 -4.64
N CYS A 132 1.42 -15.56 -3.66
CA CYS A 132 0.69 -16.81 -3.41
C CYS A 132 -0.59 -16.93 -4.22
N LEU A 133 -1.07 -15.86 -4.87
CA LEU A 133 -2.35 -15.82 -5.60
C LEU A 133 -2.34 -16.76 -6.82
N ASP A 134 -1.23 -16.82 -7.57
CA ASP A 134 -1.04 -17.81 -8.65
C ASP A 134 -0.85 -19.23 -8.04
N GLY A 135 -1.92 -19.93 -7.86
CA GLY A 135 -1.95 -21.27 -7.27
C GLY A 135 -2.74 -21.35 -5.97
N LEU A 136 -3.37 -20.25 -5.55
CA LEU A 136 -4.29 -20.17 -4.41
C LEU A 136 -3.71 -20.83 -3.14
N LYS A 137 -2.48 -20.46 -2.79
CA LYS A 137 -1.82 -20.99 -1.59
C LYS A 137 -2.38 -20.35 -0.34
N ASP A 138 -2.26 -21.05 0.78
CA ASP A 138 -2.67 -20.54 2.09
C ASP A 138 -1.84 -19.30 2.49
N VAL A 139 -2.52 -18.19 2.75
CA VAL A 139 -1.95 -16.91 3.15
C VAL A 139 -2.22 -16.57 4.63
N SER A 140 -2.87 -17.45 5.38
CA SER A 140 -3.33 -17.19 6.76
C SER A 140 -2.20 -16.73 7.69
N GLY A 141 -0.98 -17.27 7.53
CA GLY A 141 0.17 -16.86 8.32
C GLY A 141 0.60 -15.42 8.03
N THR A 142 0.58 -15.03 6.75
CA THR A 142 0.93 -13.67 6.33
C THR A 142 -0.09 -12.63 6.80
N LEU A 143 -1.37 -13.01 6.86
CA LEU A 143 -2.43 -12.16 7.41
C LEU A 143 -2.22 -11.85 8.88
N VAL A 144 -1.85 -12.85 9.69
CA VAL A 144 -1.52 -12.66 11.11
C VAL A 144 -0.33 -11.71 11.27
N ASP A 145 0.68 -11.83 10.40
CA ASP A 145 1.84 -10.94 10.42
C ASP A 145 1.43 -9.49 10.10
N ILE A 146 0.57 -9.28 9.09
CA ILE A 146 0.09 -7.94 8.68
C ILE A 146 -0.76 -7.33 9.79
N HIS A 147 -1.70 -8.08 10.39
CA HIS A 147 -2.48 -7.60 11.53
C HIS A 147 -1.61 -7.20 12.73
N THR A 148 -0.53 -7.96 13.00
CA THR A 148 0.43 -7.60 14.06
C THR A 148 1.16 -6.28 13.75
N LEU A 149 1.43 -5.99 12.47
CA LEU A 149 2.04 -4.74 12.04
C LEU A 149 1.07 -3.56 12.12
N GLU A 150 -0.23 -3.78 11.83
CA GLU A 150 -1.29 -2.79 12.06
C GLU A 150 -1.39 -2.43 13.54
N ASP A 151 -1.46 -3.41 14.46
CA ASP A 151 -1.42 -3.17 15.92
C ASP A 151 -0.16 -2.38 16.36
N GLU A 152 1.01 -2.63 15.72
CA GLU A 152 2.25 -1.88 15.97
C GLU A 152 2.12 -0.43 15.49
N GLY A 153 1.60 -0.19 14.28
CA GLY A 153 1.34 1.13 13.69
C GLY A 153 0.39 1.96 14.56
N ASP A 154 -0.75 1.40 14.91
CA ASP A 154 -1.75 1.96 15.80
C ASP A 154 -1.16 2.46 17.13
N ARG A 155 -0.30 1.65 17.73
CA ARG A 155 0.38 2.00 18.99
C ARG A 155 1.32 3.19 18.81
N ILE A 156 2.04 3.27 17.68
CA ILE A 156 2.95 4.39 17.37
C ILE A 156 2.15 5.67 17.19
N VAL A 157 1.11 5.65 16.36
CA VAL A 157 0.22 6.81 16.08
C VAL A 157 -0.39 7.37 17.35
N ARG A 158 -0.97 6.52 18.19
CA ARG A 158 -1.55 6.94 19.47
C ARG A 158 -0.52 7.58 20.40
N GLY A 159 0.70 7.04 20.40
CA GLY A 159 1.81 7.58 21.18
C GLY A 159 2.29 8.94 20.63
N ALA A 160 2.47 9.06 19.32
CA ALA A 160 2.85 10.29 18.63
C ALA A 160 1.81 11.39 18.83
N THR A 161 0.54 11.10 18.56
CA THR A 161 -0.58 12.03 18.78
C THR A 161 -0.65 12.52 20.24
N ALA A 162 -0.51 11.61 21.21
CA ALA A 162 -0.51 12.02 22.60
C ALA A 162 0.64 12.98 22.96
N ARG A 163 1.83 12.84 22.35
CA ARG A 163 2.96 13.79 22.51
C ARG A 163 2.67 15.13 21.88
N LEU A 164 2.18 15.14 20.63
CA LEU A 164 1.83 16.36 19.92
C LEU A 164 0.92 17.29 20.74
N PHE A 165 -0.06 16.72 21.46
CA PHE A 165 -1.00 17.50 22.27
C PHE A 165 -0.49 17.87 23.67
N ARG A 166 0.55 17.21 24.19
CA ARG A 166 1.05 17.43 25.57
C ARG A 166 2.26 18.36 25.63
N ASP A 167 3.11 18.34 24.61
CA ASP A 167 4.44 18.96 24.68
C ASP A 167 4.43 20.45 24.33
N GLY A 168 3.25 21.05 24.13
CA GLY A 168 3.09 22.49 23.92
C GLY A 168 3.59 22.98 22.57
N HIS A 169 3.52 22.15 21.55
CA HIS A 169 3.84 22.49 20.16
C HIS A 169 2.93 23.59 19.61
N ASP A 170 3.42 24.32 18.59
CA ASP A 170 2.58 25.22 17.81
C ASP A 170 1.38 24.47 17.23
N PRO A 171 0.15 25.01 17.29
CA PRO A 171 -1.05 24.35 16.77
C PRO A 171 -0.94 23.93 15.29
N LEU A 172 -0.20 24.68 14.46
CA LEU A 172 0.01 24.28 13.06
C LEU A 172 0.92 23.06 12.94
N VAL A 173 1.93 22.94 13.82
CA VAL A 173 2.78 21.73 13.87
C VAL A 173 1.95 20.53 14.29
N VAL A 174 1.05 20.70 15.28
CA VAL A 174 0.15 19.64 15.72
C VAL A 174 -0.76 19.16 14.59
N ILE A 175 -1.35 20.08 13.82
CA ILE A 175 -2.24 19.74 12.70
C ILE A 175 -1.45 18.97 11.61
N LYS A 176 -0.34 19.51 11.13
CA LYS A 176 0.49 18.92 10.09
C LYS A 176 0.88 17.49 10.44
N TRP A 177 1.47 17.29 11.63
CA TRP A 177 1.94 15.95 12.03
C TRP A 177 0.82 14.99 12.39
N LYS A 178 -0.33 15.49 12.87
CA LYS A 178 -1.49 14.64 13.08
C LYS A 178 -2.00 14.06 11.76
N ASP A 179 -2.12 14.87 10.72
CA ASP A 179 -2.59 14.44 9.41
C ASP A 179 -1.61 13.44 8.78
N ILE A 180 -0.30 13.76 8.74
CA ILE A 180 0.75 12.86 8.22
C ILE A 180 0.80 11.52 8.98
N HIS A 181 0.64 11.54 10.31
CA HIS A 181 0.59 10.31 11.09
C HIS A 181 -0.66 9.47 10.79
N GLU A 182 -1.81 10.12 10.55
CA GLU A 182 -3.05 9.44 10.14
C GLU A 182 -2.90 8.79 8.76
N ASP A 183 -2.25 9.45 7.79
CA ASP A 183 -2.03 8.88 6.46
C ASP A 183 -1.02 7.72 6.45
N LEU A 184 0.02 7.78 7.28
CA LEU A 184 0.92 6.64 7.50
C LEU A 184 0.19 5.43 8.10
N GLU A 185 -0.77 5.65 9.02
CA GLU A 185 -1.64 4.60 9.55
C GLU A 185 -2.54 4.04 8.46
N GLN A 186 -3.20 4.90 7.66
CA GLN A 186 -4.07 4.48 6.57
C GLN A 186 -3.33 3.63 5.52
N ALA A 187 -2.04 3.87 5.27
CA ALA A 187 -1.24 3.01 4.40
C ALA A 187 -1.12 1.58 4.96
N VAL A 188 -0.90 1.41 6.27
CA VAL A 188 -0.84 0.08 6.92
C VAL A 188 -2.21 -0.59 6.96
N ASP A 189 -3.28 0.16 7.30
CA ASP A 189 -4.66 -0.29 7.28
C ASP A 189 -5.08 -0.78 5.88
N SER A 190 -4.61 -0.10 4.82
CA SER A 190 -4.87 -0.51 3.45
C SER A 190 -4.16 -1.82 3.11
N CYS A 191 -2.96 -2.07 3.66
CA CYS A 191 -2.30 -3.37 3.56
C CYS A 191 -3.14 -4.48 4.24
N GLU A 192 -3.72 -4.22 5.41
CA GLU A 192 -4.58 -5.18 6.10
C GLU A 192 -5.88 -5.43 5.32
N ARG A 193 -6.53 -4.38 4.80
CA ARG A 193 -7.71 -4.53 3.91
C ARG A 193 -7.39 -5.39 2.69
N SER A 194 -6.26 -5.15 2.03
CA SER A 194 -5.82 -5.95 0.87
C SER A 194 -5.60 -7.41 1.25
N ALA A 195 -5.03 -7.67 2.42
CA ALA A 195 -4.81 -8.99 2.96
C ALA A 195 -6.13 -9.73 3.24
N HIS A 196 -7.14 -9.06 3.76
CA HIS A 196 -8.48 -9.63 3.95
C HIS A 196 -9.16 -9.99 2.62
N VAL A 197 -8.98 -9.19 1.56
CA VAL A 197 -9.46 -9.55 0.22
C VAL A 197 -8.77 -10.83 -0.28
N LEU A 198 -7.45 -10.95 -0.11
CA LEU A 198 -6.69 -12.16 -0.45
C LEU A 198 -7.18 -13.40 0.31
N GLU A 199 -7.49 -13.25 1.60
CA GLU A 199 -8.09 -14.35 2.38
C GLU A 199 -9.45 -14.76 1.83
N SER A 200 -10.31 -13.80 1.51
CA SER A 200 -11.62 -14.07 0.90
C SER A 200 -11.47 -14.84 -0.41
N ILE A 201 -10.53 -14.41 -1.28
CA ILE A 201 -10.22 -15.12 -2.53
C ILE A 201 -9.78 -16.57 -2.25
N TYR A 202 -8.85 -16.76 -1.31
CA TYR A 202 -8.38 -18.10 -0.94
C TYR A 202 -9.51 -18.98 -0.43
N LEU A 203 -10.36 -18.47 0.48
CA LEU A 203 -11.45 -19.25 1.07
C LEU A 203 -12.55 -19.63 0.06
N LYS A 204 -12.81 -18.78 -0.94
CA LYS A 204 -13.81 -19.05 -2.00
C LYS A 204 -13.34 -20.10 -3.02
N ASN A 205 -12.01 -20.27 -3.17
CA ASN A 205 -11.43 -21.06 -4.26
C ASN A 205 -10.69 -22.34 -3.81
N ARG A 206 -10.66 -22.64 -2.52
CA ARG A 206 -10.04 -23.85 -1.96
C ARG A 206 -10.93 -25.10 -2.06
#